data_fb287dabf582f3ce20351da51969ff56
#
_entry.id   fb287dabf582f3ce20351da51969ff56
#
_cell.length_a   1.000
_cell.length_b   1.000
_cell.length_c   1.000
_cell.angle_alpha   90.00
_cell.angle_beta   90.00
_cell.angle_gamma   90.00
#
_symmetry.space_group_name_H-M   'P 1'
#
loop_
_entity.id
_entity.type
_entity.pdbx_description
1 polymer ?
#
loop_
_entity_poly.entity_id
_entity_poly.type
_entity_poly.pdbx_seq_one_letter_code
_entity_poly.pdbx_strand_id
1 'polypeptide(L)'
;FAGGKDFTYASDHVYVSGGNSSAHKNLAVMKKEQIDDFTKLNVDFEDLDLDIRTSDDDHYYMEYKLEKNGKKDPLTWEDKDGELTLKESEGGTGGYFITYDLGVFRTHIEQTQKEDAVNTVILYVPEKAQLLEAEIQLSDGDFTADQLLCEKMTAQLSDGDLMLDKGVFEKFEAKLGDGDLDVKELQCTDNMQLKSESGDVSIKRADLTDGQISLDDGELQMGNSSFNGDMEITSSNGDVSIQMKKSSVDKTNIYLKTTDGDVDTGDLS
;
A
#
# COMPACT_ATOMS: atom_id res chain seq x y z
N PHE A 1 -36.24 17.60 -21.52
CA PHE A 1 -36.12 17.29 -20.08
C PHE A 1 -34.84 16.49 -19.90
N ALA A 2 -33.81 17.16 -19.42
CA ALA A 2 -32.56 16.51 -19.03
C ALA A 2 -32.78 15.89 -17.63
N GLY A 3 -32.73 14.59 -17.52
CA GLY A 3 -32.74 13.91 -16.24
C GLY A 3 -31.50 14.34 -15.43
N GLY A 4 -31.74 14.90 -14.26
CA GLY A 4 -30.70 15.30 -13.34
C GLY A 4 -29.90 14.04 -12.93
N LYS A 5 -28.59 14.14 -12.94
CA LYS A 5 -27.72 13.14 -12.32
C LYS A 5 -27.47 13.57 -10.88
N ASP A 6 -27.77 12.71 -9.95
CA ASP A 6 -27.42 12.94 -8.56
C ASP A 6 -25.95 12.57 -8.34
N PHE A 7 -25.21 13.50 -7.75
CA PHE A 7 -23.81 13.30 -7.37
C PHE A 7 -23.75 13.15 -5.85
N THR A 8 -23.20 12.07 -5.39
CA THR A 8 -22.93 11.88 -3.97
C THR A 8 -21.42 11.93 -3.77
N TYR A 9 -20.96 12.83 -2.90
CA TYR A 9 -19.56 12.95 -2.51
C TYR A 9 -19.37 12.13 -1.23
N ALA A 10 -18.65 11.02 -1.33
CA ALA A 10 -18.01 10.43 -0.16
C ALA A 10 -16.54 10.85 -0.20
N SER A 11 -15.96 11.11 0.92
CA SER A 11 -14.74 11.89 1.18
C SER A 11 -13.59 11.88 0.15
N ASP A 12 -13.55 10.97 -0.81
CA ASP A 12 -12.51 10.90 -1.86
C ASP A 12 -13.04 10.42 -3.22
N HIS A 13 -14.33 10.06 -3.35
CA HIS A 13 -14.86 9.52 -4.59
C HIS A 13 -16.15 10.22 -5.03
N VAL A 14 -16.28 10.52 -6.33
CA VAL A 14 -17.50 11.06 -6.93
C VAL A 14 -18.27 9.91 -7.57
N TYR A 15 -19.40 9.54 -6.98
CA TYR A 15 -20.31 8.58 -7.60
C TYR A 15 -21.28 9.29 -8.55
N VAL A 16 -21.31 8.87 -9.82
CA VAL A 16 -22.29 9.33 -10.79
C VAL A 16 -23.39 8.27 -10.90
N SER A 17 -24.52 8.45 -10.20
CA SER A 17 -25.67 7.61 -10.42
C SER A 17 -26.47 8.11 -11.62
N GLY A 18 -26.50 7.34 -12.69
CA GLY A 18 -27.39 7.58 -13.83
C GLY A 18 -28.80 7.09 -13.53
N GLY A 19 -29.68 8.02 -13.27
CA GLY A 19 -31.15 7.97 -13.35
C GLY A 19 -31.89 6.68 -13.00
N ASN A 20 -32.79 6.83 -12.01
CA ASN A 20 -33.94 5.99 -11.64
C ASN A 20 -33.69 4.60 -11.07
N SER A 21 -34.05 4.55 -9.85
CA SER A 21 -34.26 3.46 -8.89
C SER A 21 -33.17 3.40 -7.84
N SER A 22 -33.60 3.39 -6.61
CA SER A 22 -32.89 2.84 -5.47
C SER A 22 -32.46 1.39 -5.79
N ALA A 23 -31.45 1.22 -6.62
CA ALA A 23 -30.75 -0.04 -6.74
C ALA A 23 -30.06 -0.23 -5.39
N HIS A 24 -30.62 -1.08 -4.54
CA HIS A 24 -29.88 -1.66 -3.43
C HIS A 24 -28.62 -2.26 -4.06
N LYS A 25 -27.46 -1.62 -3.87
CA LYS A 25 -26.20 -2.20 -4.29
C LYS A 25 -26.16 -3.59 -3.69
N ASN A 26 -25.97 -4.60 -4.52
CA ASN A 26 -25.85 -5.97 -4.05
C ASN A 26 -24.45 -6.10 -3.44
N LEU A 27 -24.37 -6.10 -2.13
CA LEU A 27 -23.11 -6.10 -1.40
C LEU A 27 -22.86 -7.48 -0.79
N ALA A 28 -21.63 -7.95 -0.85
CA ALA A 28 -21.10 -8.96 0.04
C ALA A 28 -20.56 -8.23 1.28
N VAL A 29 -21.04 -8.61 2.46
CA VAL A 29 -20.65 -7.96 3.71
C VAL A 29 -20.22 -9.01 4.70
N MET A 30 -19.01 -8.91 5.19
CA MET A 30 -18.51 -9.59 6.38
C MET A 30 -18.24 -8.52 7.44
N LYS A 31 -18.91 -8.61 8.57
CA LYS A 31 -18.59 -7.75 9.72
C LYS A 31 -17.31 -8.26 10.35
N LYS A 32 -16.64 -7.44 11.16
CA LYS A 32 -15.43 -7.84 11.87
C LYS A 32 -15.62 -9.20 12.55
N GLU A 33 -15.08 -10.25 11.94
CA GLU A 33 -15.12 -11.64 12.41
C GLU A 33 -13.71 -12.11 12.72
N GLN A 34 -13.57 -12.85 13.82
CA GLN A 34 -12.29 -13.47 14.17
C GLN A 34 -11.97 -14.59 13.17
N ILE A 35 -10.74 -14.59 12.69
CA ILE A 35 -10.16 -15.62 11.83
C ILE A 35 -9.05 -16.35 12.58
N ASP A 36 -8.56 -17.44 12.03
CA ASP A 36 -7.45 -18.18 12.63
C ASP A 36 -6.14 -17.36 12.54
N ASP A 37 -5.18 -17.66 13.42
CA ASP A 37 -3.88 -17.01 13.40
C ASP A 37 -3.09 -17.46 12.18
N PHE A 38 -2.51 -16.52 11.45
CA PHE A 38 -1.67 -16.81 10.29
C PHE A 38 -0.27 -16.20 10.43
N THR A 39 0.69 -16.81 9.77
CA THR A 39 2.07 -16.31 9.65
C THR A 39 2.44 -16.04 8.21
N LYS A 40 1.60 -16.45 7.25
CA LYS A 40 1.75 -16.15 5.84
C LYS A 40 0.49 -15.51 5.31
N LEU A 41 0.67 -14.47 4.50
CA LEU A 41 -0.40 -13.75 3.84
C LEU A 41 -0.16 -13.74 2.33
N ASN A 42 -1.14 -14.18 1.57
CA ASN A 42 -1.11 -14.14 0.10
C ASN A 42 -2.37 -13.43 -0.39
N VAL A 43 -2.20 -12.33 -1.14
CA VAL A 43 -3.30 -11.50 -1.64
C VAL A 43 -3.14 -11.29 -3.13
N ASP A 44 -4.22 -11.52 -3.88
CA ASP A 44 -4.30 -11.36 -5.33
C ASP A 44 -5.63 -10.66 -5.67
N PHE A 45 -5.58 -9.33 -5.85
CA PHE A 45 -6.72 -8.48 -6.14
C PHE A 45 -6.55 -7.73 -7.46
N GLU A 46 -7.67 -7.50 -8.15
CA GLU A 46 -7.74 -6.68 -9.36
C GLU A 46 -8.19 -5.26 -9.00
N ASP A 47 -9.38 -5.11 -8.41
CA ASP A 47 -10.03 -3.82 -8.11
C ASP A 47 -10.22 -3.57 -6.59
N LEU A 48 -9.87 -4.53 -5.73
CA LEU A 48 -10.08 -4.41 -4.29
C LEU A 48 -8.89 -3.78 -3.58
N ASP A 49 -9.19 -2.93 -2.59
CA ASP A 49 -8.20 -2.41 -1.66
C ASP A 49 -7.92 -3.41 -0.54
N LEU A 50 -6.69 -3.37 -0.04
CA LEU A 50 -6.28 -4.06 1.18
C LEU A 50 -5.88 -3.05 2.26
N ASP A 51 -6.49 -3.18 3.45
CA ASP A 51 -6.18 -2.33 4.59
C ASP A 51 -5.81 -3.21 5.81
N ILE A 52 -4.55 -3.17 6.23
CA ILE A 52 -4.07 -3.90 7.40
C ILE A 52 -4.03 -2.94 8.60
N ARG A 53 -4.86 -3.20 9.59
CA ARG A 53 -4.96 -2.41 10.82
C ARG A 53 -4.42 -3.16 12.01
N THR A 54 -3.94 -2.43 12.99
CA THR A 54 -3.57 -3.03 14.27
C THR A 54 -4.82 -3.49 15.02
N SER A 55 -4.82 -4.75 15.46
CA SER A 55 -5.90 -5.30 16.30
C SER A 55 -5.84 -4.72 17.71
N ASP A 56 -7.01 -4.53 18.32
CA ASP A 56 -7.11 -4.05 19.72
C ASP A 56 -6.71 -5.12 20.75
N ASP A 57 -6.56 -6.37 20.32
CA ASP A 57 -6.22 -7.51 21.16
C ASP A 57 -5.25 -8.48 20.45
N ASP A 58 -5.03 -9.65 21.02
CA ASP A 58 -4.09 -10.66 20.49
C ASP A 58 -4.73 -11.60 19.44
N HIS A 59 -5.89 -11.23 18.85
CA HIS A 59 -6.57 -12.03 17.84
C HIS A 59 -6.60 -11.36 16.48
N TYR A 60 -6.69 -12.17 15.45
CA TYR A 60 -6.82 -11.75 14.06
C TYR A 60 -8.29 -11.64 13.68
N TYR A 61 -8.63 -10.61 12.90
CA TYR A 61 -9.98 -10.41 12.39
C TYR A 61 -9.94 -9.98 10.93
N MET A 62 -11.05 -10.25 10.24
CA MET A 62 -11.28 -9.75 8.90
C MET A 62 -12.67 -9.13 8.81
N GLU A 63 -12.79 -8.06 8.03
CA GLU A 63 -14.06 -7.48 7.62
C GLU A 63 -13.99 -6.99 6.19
N TYR A 64 -15.13 -6.94 5.52
CA TYR A 64 -15.23 -6.34 4.19
C TYR A 64 -16.66 -5.93 3.83
N LYS A 65 -16.75 -4.99 2.89
CA LYS A 65 -17.99 -4.56 2.28
C LYS A 65 -17.74 -4.37 0.77
N LEU A 66 -18.07 -5.37 -0.03
CA LEU A 66 -17.68 -5.48 -1.42
C LEU A 66 -18.88 -5.44 -2.35
N GLU A 67 -18.79 -4.73 -3.46
CA GLU A 67 -19.82 -4.73 -4.51
C GLU A 67 -19.83 -6.06 -5.24
N LYS A 68 -21.03 -6.63 -5.40
CA LYS A 68 -21.24 -7.89 -6.14
C LYS A 68 -21.65 -7.59 -7.57
N ASN A 69 -20.92 -8.14 -8.52
CA ASN A 69 -21.36 -8.19 -9.91
C ASN A 69 -22.02 -9.55 -10.18
N GLY A 70 -23.36 -9.58 -10.10
CA GLY A 70 -24.10 -10.81 -10.30
C GLY A 70 -24.27 -11.67 -9.05
N LYS A 71 -24.06 -12.99 -9.19
CA LYS A 71 -24.30 -13.97 -8.12
C LYS A 71 -23.03 -14.49 -7.45
N LYS A 72 -21.87 -14.23 -8.03
CA LYS A 72 -20.58 -14.67 -7.45
C LYS A 72 -20.26 -13.78 -6.24
N ASP A 73 -19.59 -14.37 -5.27
CA ASP A 73 -18.95 -13.61 -4.22
C ASP A 73 -17.69 -12.95 -4.78
N PRO A 74 -17.47 -11.63 -4.54
CA PRO A 74 -16.35 -10.90 -5.09
C PRO A 74 -15.01 -11.31 -4.52
N LEU A 75 -15.00 -11.91 -3.34
CA LEU A 75 -13.82 -12.39 -2.65
C LEU A 75 -13.93 -13.88 -2.36
N THR A 76 -12.88 -14.62 -2.62
CA THR A 76 -12.66 -15.97 -2.10
C THR A 76 -11.48 -15.93 -1.15
N TRP A 77 -11.59 -16.64 -0.03
CA TRP A 77 -10.50 -16.71 0.93
C TRP A 77 -10.41 -18.10 1.56
N GLU A 78 -9.20 -18.47 1.92
CA GLU A 78 -8.88 -19.72 2.62
C GLU A 78 -7.86 -19.42 3.71
N ASP A 79 -8.11 -19.91 4.90
CA ASP A 79 -7.18 -19.90 6.01
C ASP A 79 -6.83 -21.35 6.34
N LYS A 80 -5.61 -21.73 6.04
CA LYS A 80 -5.17 -23.10 6.17
C LYS A 80 -3.68 -23.23 6.49
N ASP A 81 -3.37 -24.07 7.45
CA ASP A 81 -1.99 -24.38 7.84
C ASP A 81 -1.15 -23.13 8.20
N GLY A 82 -1.81 -22.07 8.72
CA GLY A 82 -1.19 -20.80 9.08
C GLY A 82 -0.90 -19.88 7.90
N GLU A 83 -1.54 -20.10 6.76
CA GLU A 83 -1.53 -19.23 5.58
C GLU A 83 -2.93 -18.73 5.28
N LEU A 84 -3.09 -17.39 5.26
CA LEU A 84 -4.29 -16.73 4.78
C LEU A 84 -4.12 -16.35 3.32
N THR A 85 -4.97 -16.91 2.46
CA THR A 85 -5.02 -16.56 1.04
C THR A 85 -6.30 -15.79 0.76
N LEU A 86 -6.18 -14.61 0.15
CA LEU A 86 -7.27 -13.76 -0.29
C LEU A 86 -7.18 -13.57 -1.80
N LYS A 87 -8.26 -13.88 -2.51
CA LYS A 87 -8.28 -13.74 -3.95
C LYS A 87 -9.56 -13.10 -4.43
N GLU A 88 -9.45 -12.05 -5.24
CA GLU A 88 -10.58 -11.46 -5.93
C GLU A 88 -11.13 -12.42 -6.97
N SER A 89 -12.46 -12.50 -7.06
CA SER A 89 -13.14 -13.37 -8.03
C SER A 89 -13.26 -12.68 -9.37
N GLU A 90 -12.84 -13.32 -10.44
CA GLU A 90 -12.98 -12.80 -11.81
C GLU A 90 -14.41 -12.31 -12.11
N GLY A 91 -14.55 -11.03 -12.48
CA GLY A 91 -15.82 -10.38 -12.77
C GLY A 91 -16.67 -10.11 -11.53
N GLY A 92 -16.08 -10.12 -10.35
CA GLY A 92 -16.77 -9.90 -9.07
C GLY A 92 -17.14 -8.44 -8.82
N THR A 93 -16.30 -7.51 -9.20
CA THR A 93 -16.51 -6.07 -9.07
C THR A 93 -16.80 -5.46 -10.45
N GLY A 94 -17.93 -4.80 -10.59
CA GLY A 94 -18.35 -4.19 -11.85
C GLY A 94 -18.63 -2.71 -11.66
N GLY A 95 -17.62 -1.89 -11.68
CA GLY A 95 -17.78 -0.44 -11.66
C GLY A 95 -16.65 0.23 -12.44
N TYR A 96 -17.02 1.02 -13.44
CA TYR A 96 -16.07 1.97 -14.03
C TYR A 96 -15.83 3.08 -12.99
N PHE A 97 -14.69 3.05 -12.32
CA PHE A 97 -14.26 4.15 -11.47
C PHE A 97 -13.50 5.15 -12.34
N ILE A 98 -14.00 6.37 -12.44
CA ILE A 98 -13.21 7.48 -12.94
C ILE A 98 -12.58 8.12 -11.70
N THR A 99 -11.38 7.75 -11.39
CA THR A 99 -10.57 8.44 -10.39
C THR A 99 -10.09 9.75 -11.01
N TYR A 100 -10.55 10.86 -10.48
CA TYR A 100 -9.88 12.14 -10.70
C TYR A 100 -8.93 12.33 -9.54
N ASP A 101 -7.66 12.14 -9.79
CA ASP A 101 -6.60 12.58 -8.89
C ASP A 101 -6.66 14.12 -8.80
N LEU A 102 -7.24 14.59 -7.72
CA LEU A 102 -7.06 15.96 -7.27
C LEU A 102 -6.00 15.86 -6.18
N GLY A 103 -4.71 15.94 -6.57
CA GLY A 103 -3.55 15.96 -5.70
C GLY A 103 -3.73 16.73 -4.40
N VAL A 104 -4.49 16.18 -3.50
CA VAL A 104 -4.68 16.71 -2.16
C VAL A 104 -3.83 15.85 -1.25
N PHE A 105 -2.69 16.39 -0.88
CA PHE A 105 -1.93 15.91 0.26
C PHE A 105 -2.90 15.47 1.35
N ARG A 106 -2.95 14.18 1.65
CA ARG A 106 -3.65 13.68 2.86
C ARG A 106 -2.92 14.24 4.07
N THR A 107 -3.29 15.46 4.46
CA THR A 107 -3.01 15.92 5.82
C THR A 107 -3.78 15.00 6.76
N HIS A 108 -3.02 14.33 7.63
CA HIS A 108 -3.44 13.63 8.83
C HIS A 108 -4.91 13.90 9.21
N ILE A 109 -5.80 13.05 8.74
CA ILE A 109 -7.18 13.04 9.22
C ILE A 109 -7.18 12.12 10.42
N GLU A 110 -7.31 12.75 11.59
CA GLU A 110 -7.65 12.08 12.83
C GLU A 110 -8.73 11.02 12.60
N GLN A 111 -8.57 9.87 13.26
CA GLN A 111 -9.47 8.73 13.30
C GLN A 111 -10.95 9.16 13.39
N THR A 112 -11.57 9.43 12.27
CA THR A 112 -12.99 9.28 12.12
C THR A 112 -13.18 7.91 11.47
N GLN A 113 -13.87 7.02 12.17
CA GLN A 113 -14.25 5.69 11.70
C GLN A 113 -14.74 5.79 10.26
N LYS A 114 -13.97 5.26 9.32
CA LYS A 114 -14.40 5.07 7.94
C LYS A 114 -15.44 3.94 7.91
N GLU A 115 -16.69 4.23 8.35
CA GLU A 115 -17.77 3.24 8.34
C GLU A 115 -18.26 2.84 6.94
N ASP A 116 -17.74 3.44 5.86
CA ASP A 116 -18.30 3.30 4.51
C ASP A 116 -17.31 2.94 3.40
N ALA A 117 -16.09 2.45 3.70
CA ALA A 117 -15.19 1.96 2.66
C ALA A 117 -15.83 0.75 1.94
N VAL A 118 -16.15 0.92 0.66
CA VAL A 118 -16.66 -0.13 -0.21
C VAL A 118 -15.54 -0.60 -1.09
N ASN A 119 -15.48 -1.90 -1.38
CA ASN A 119 -14.41 -2.58 -2.10
C ASN A 119 -13.06 -2.65 -1.36
N THR A 120 -13.11 -2.57 -0.03
CA THR A 120 -11.93 -2.74 0.81
C THR A 120 -12.05 -3.99 1.67
N VAL A 121 -10.99 -4.79 1.70
CA VAL A 121 -10.81 -5.89 2.66
C VAL A 121 -9.92 -5.38 3.79
N ILE A 122 -10.42 -5.45 5.02
CA ILE A 122 -9.71 -4.99 6.21
C ILE A 122 -9.27 -6.21 7.02
N LEU A 123 -7.96 -6.33 7.24
CA LEU A 123 -7.37 -7.30 8.14
C LEU A 123 -6.92 -6.60 9.42
N TYR A 124 -7.31 -7.15 10.57
CA TYR A 124 -6.81 -6.71 11.86
C TYR A 124 -5.75 -7.71 12.33
N VAL A 125 -4.55 -7.23 12.50
CA VAL A 125 -3.37 -8.02 12.87
C VAL A 125 -2.86 -7.55 14.23
N PRO A 126 -2.60 -8.43 15.21
CA PRO A 126 -2.06 -8.02 16.50
C PRO A 126 -0.76 -7.22 16.38
N GLU A 127 -0.58 -6.20 17.21
CA GLU A 127 0.58 -5.29 17.16
C GLU A 127 1.94 -6.02 17.17
N LYS A 128 2.02 -7.15 17.85
CA LYS A 128 3.26 -7.93 18.00
C LYS A 128 3.33 -9.14 17.08
N ALA A 129 2.33 -9.35 16.25
CA ALA A 129 2.34 -10.46 15.32
C ALA A 129 3.46 -10.26 14.30
N GLN A 130 4.25 -11.29 14.09
CA GLN A 130 5.31 -11.31 13.09
C GLN A 130 4.96 -12.34 12.04
N LEU A 131 4.78 -11.88 10.82
CA LEU A 131 4.59 -12.75 9.68
C LEU A 131 5.94 -13.30 9.20
N LEU A 132 5.94 -14.50 8.67
CA LEU A 132 7.08 -15.08 7.97
C LEU A 132 7.15 -14.55 6.53
N GLU A 133 6.00 -14.46 5.88
CA GLU A 133 5.90 -14.05 4.49
C GLU A 133 4.59 -13.29 4.24
N ALA A 134 4.68 -12.20 3.49
CA ALA A 134 3.54 -11.51 2.93
C ALA A 134 3.78 -11.26 1.44
N GLU A 135 2.90 -11.78 0.61
CA GLU A 135 2.88 -11.57 -0.84
C GLU A 135 1.59 -10.85 -1.22
N ILE A 136 1.71 -9.62 -1.72
CA ILE A 136 0.59 -8.75 -2.06
C ILE A 136 0.69 -8.41 -3.53
N GLN A 137 -0.32 -8.78 -4.31
CA GLN A 137 -0.45 -8.46 -5.73
C GLN A 137 -1.76 -7.72 -5.94
N LEU A 138 -1.69 -6.46 -6.34
CA LEU A 138 -2.84 -5.61 -6.64
C LEU A 138 -2.68 -5.03 -8.04
N SER A 139 -3.79 -4.94 -8.80
CA SER A 139 -3.77 -4.22 -10.09
C SER A 139 -4.13 -2.76 -9.87
N ASP A 140 -5.39 -2.46 -9.56
CA ASP A 140 -5.91 -1.10 -9.43
C ASP A 140 -6.22 -0.70 -7.97
N GLY A 141 -6.12 -1.64 -7.03
CA GLY A 141 -6.42 -1.41 -5.62
C GLY A 141 -5.23 -0.87 -4.83
N ASP A 142 -5.54 -0.12 -3.78
CA ASP A 142 -4.55 0.42 -2.83
C ASP A 142 -4.19 -0.59 -1.75
N PHE A 143 -2.93 -0.55 -1.31
CA PHE A 143 -2.49 -1.27 -0.11
C PHE A 143 -2.12 -0.30 1.00
N THR A 144 -2.83 -0.39 2.12
CA THR A 144 -2.53 0.40 3.31
C THR A 144 -2.23 -0.48 4.51
N ALA A 145 -1.29 -0.08 5.38
CA ALA A 145 -1.06 -0.76 6.63
C ALA A 145 -0.64 0.21 7.75
N ASP A 146 -1.28 0.10 8.92
CA ASP A 146 -0.85 0.81 10.13
C ASP A 146 0.51 0.32 10.59
N GLN A 147 0.69 -0.99 10.69
CA GLN A 147 1.94 -1.63 11.02
C GLN A 147 2.02 -3.02 10.39
N LEU A 148 3.17 -3.35 9.83
CA LEU A 148 3.46 -4.68 9.33
C LEU A 148 4.86 -5.13 9.77
N LEU A 149 4.91 -6.22 10.55
CA LEU A 149 6.14 -6.89 10.94
C LEU A 149 6.22 -8.20 10.16
N CYS A 150 7.23 -8.34 9.29
CA CYS A 150 7.31 -9.52 8.42
C CYS A 150 8.78 -9.85 8.11
N GLU A 151 9.13 -11.13 8.05
CA GLU A 151 10.48 -11.50 7.63
C GLU A 151 10.66 -11.17 6.14
N LYS A 152 9.74 -11.61 5.28
CA LYS A 152 9.80 -11.34 3.84
C LYS A 152 8.50 -10.72 3.36
N MET A 153 8.59 -9.48 2.88
CA MET A 153 7.50 -8.75 2.25
C MET A 153 7.77 -8.61 0.75
N THR A 154 6.80 -8.99 -0.06
CA THR A 154 6.78 -8.74 -1.51
C THR A 154 5.48 -8.05 -1.87
N ALA A 155 5.55 -6.86 -2.47
CA ALA A 155 4.42 -6.10 -2.96
C ALA A 155 4.56 -5.81 -4.45
N GLN A 156 3.53 -6.07 -5.23
CA GLN A 156 3.45 -5.73 -6.65
C GLN A 156 2.12 -5.03 -6.89
N LEU A 157 2.18 -3.74 -7.22
CA LEU A 157 1.03 -2.92 -7.51
C LEU A 157 1.20 -2.34 -8.92
N SER A 158 0.13 -2.39 -9.76
CA SER A 158 0.19 -1.80 -11.10
C SER A 158 -0.16 -0.32 -11.05
N ASP A 159 -1.37 0.02 -10.63
CA ASP A 159 -1.88 1.40 -10.65
C ASP A 159 -2.27 1.92 -9.25
N GLY A 160 -2.23 1.07 -8.22
CA GLY A 160 -2.59 1.41 -6.85
C GLY A 160 -1.43 1.92 -6.01
N ASP A 161 -1.74 2.66 -4.96
CA ASP A 161 -0.78 3.21 -4.02
C ASP A 161 -0.40 2.21 -2.91
N LEU A 162 0.84 2.30 -2.44
CA LEU A 162 1.33 1.56 -1.28
C LEU A 162 1.63 2.51 -0.12
N MET A 163 0.87 2.42 0.96
CA MET A 163 1.01 3.29 2.13
C MET A 163 1.27 2.49 3.40
N LEU A 164 2.43 2.70 4.03
CA LEU A 164 2.78 2.06 5.29
C LEU A 164 3.05 3.11 6.37
N ASP A 165 2.36 3.03 7.49
CA ASP A 165 2.72 3.85 8.65
C ASP A 165 4.00 3.31 9.29
N LYS A 166 4.12 1.98 9.42
CA LYS A 166 5.33 1.34 9.93
C LYS A 166 5.56 -0.04 9.31
N GLY A 167 6.68 -0.20 8.63
CA GLY A 167 7.16 -1.47 8.10
C GLY A 167 8.45 -1.92 8.79
N VAL A 168 8.49 -3.17 9.26
CA VAL A 168 9.69 -3.79 9.82
C VAL A 168 9.89 -5.14 9.15
N PHE A 169 10.94 -5.24 8.36
CA PHE A 169 11.21 -6.39 7.50
C PHE A 169 12.65 -6.88 7.65
N GLU A 170 12.89 -8.17 7.41
CA GLU A 170 14.22 -8.64 7.04
C GLU A 170 14.47 -8.32 5.57
N LYS A 171 13.53 -8.71 4.70
CA LYS A 171 13.58 -8.43 3.26
C LYS A 171 12.33 -7.72 2.81
N PHE A 172 12.50 -6.67 2.04
CA PHE A 172 11.42 -5.90 1.46
C PHE A 172 11.63 -5.76 -0.05
N GLU A 173 10.68 -6.28 -0.83
CA GLU A 173 10.63 -6.09 -2.27
C GLU A 173 9.32 -5.42 -2.63
N ALA A 174 9.38 -4.26 -3.32
CA ALA A 174 8.22 -3.57 -3.84
C ALA A 174 8.42 -3.22 -5.31
N LYS A 175 7.39 -3.47 -6.11
CA LYS A 175 7.31 -3.07 -7.51
C LYS A 175 6.01 -2.31 -7.72
N LEU A 176 6.14 -1.07 -8.19
CA LEU A 176 5.02 -0.20 -8.50
C LEU A 176 5.07 0.17 -9.98
N GLY A 177 3.90 0.20 -10.64
CA GLY A 177 3.74 0.75 -11.97
C GLY A 177 3.54 2.26 -11.89
N ASP A 178 2.29 2.71 -11.87
CA ASP A 178 1.92 4.13 -11.88
C ASP A 178 1.52 4.69 -10.50
N GLY A 179 1.46 3.84 -9.46
CA GLY A 179 1.09 4.24 -8.10
C GLY A 179 2.26 4.75 -7.26
N ASP A 180 1.95 5.48 -6.20
CA ASP A 180 2.91 6.06 -5.27
C ASP A 180 3.26 5.13 -4.11
N LEU A 181 4.46 5.32 -3.54
CA LEU A 181 4.85 4.71 -2.27
C LEU A 181 5.02 5.78 -1.19
N ASP A 182 4.21 5.73 -0.13
CA ASP A 182 4.39 6.58 1.07
C ASP A 182 4.63 5.72 2.31
N VAL A 183 5.83 5.80 2.88
CA VAL A 183 6.19 5.09 4.11
C VAL A 183 6.63 6.08 5.18
N LYS A 184 5.96 6.06 6.34
CA LYS A 184 6.37 6.91 7.46
C LYS A 184 7.60 6.37 8.19
N GLU A 185 7.64 5.07 8.48
CA GLU A 185 8.77 4.41 9.12
C GLU A 185 9.08 3.07 8.45
N LEU A 186 10.28 2.91 7.93
CA LEU A 186 10.75 1.69 7.31
C LEU A 186 12.03 1.19 7.98
N GLN A 187 12.00 -0.05 8.45
CA GLN A 187 13.19 -0.77 8.87
C GLN A 187 13.36 -2.02 8.01
N CYS A 188 14.52 -2.17 7.38
CA CYS A 188 14.89 -3.37 6.64
C CYS A 188 16.30 -3.82 7.05
N THR A 189 16.39 -5.02 7.64
CA THR A 189 17.62 -5.47 8.31
C THR A 189 18.51 -6.33 7.44
N ASP A 190 18.06 -6.78 6.28
CA ASP A 190 18.87 -7.55 5.32
C ASP A 190 18.92 -6.83 3.97
N ASN A 191 17.88 -6.93 3.14
CA ASN A 191 17.88 -6.36 1.79
C ASN A 191 16.56 -5.69 1.41
N MET A 192 16.65 -4.48 0.86
CA MET A 192 15.54 -3.75 0.28
C MET A 192 15.68 -3.69 -1.24
N GLN A 193 14.60 -4.01 -1.96
CA GLN A 193 14.51 -3.80 -3.40
C GLN A 193 13.23 -3.04 -3.72
N LEU A 194 13.37 -1.86 -4.29
CA LEU A 194 12.25 -1.04 -4.72
C LEU A 194 12.42 -0.66 -6.18
N LYS A 195 11.38 -0.93 -6.96
CA LYS A 195 11.26 -0.45 -8.34
C LYS A 195 9.96 0.30 -8.50
N SER A 196 10.01 1.54 -9.01
CA SER A 196 8.85 2.31 -9.46
C SER A 196 9.02 2.68 -10.93
N GLU A 197 7.93 2.58 -11.71
CA GLU A 197 7.95 2.96 -13.12
C GLU A 197 7.56 4.42 -13.31
N SER A 198 6.48 4.89 -12.68
CA SER A 198 5.99 6.27 -12.88
C SER A 198 5.55 6.99 -11.60
N GLY A 199 5.51 6.33 -10.45
CA GLY A 199 5.04 6.91 -9.20
C GLY A 199 6.14 7.52 -8.35
N ASP A 200 5.76 8.42 -7.46
CA ASP A 200 6.64 9.03 -6.49
C ASP A 200 6.91 8.10 -5.30
N VAL A 201 8.12 8.20 -4.75
CA VAL A 201 8.54 7.42 -3.59
C VAL A 201 8.89 8.35 -2.44
N SER A 202 8.11 8.27 -1.36
CA SER A 202 8.31 9.06 -0.14
C SER A 202 8.53 8.14 1.07
N ILE A 203 9.71 8.24 1.68
CA ILE A 203 10.04 7.51 2.91
C ILE A 203 10.52 8.51 3.96
N LYS A 204 9.69 8.77 4.98
CA LYS A 204 9.98 9.83 5.98
C LYS A 204 11.10 9.45 6.93
N ARG A 205 11.22 8.18 7.29
CA ARG A 205 12.29 7.64 8.14
C ARG A 205 12.64 6.24 7.66
N ALA A 206 13.92 6.02 7.36
CA ALA A 206 14.40 4.70 6.97
C ALA A 206 15.58 4.26 7.84
N ASP A 207 15.63 2.97 8.14
CA ASP A 207 16.79 2.30 8.72
C ASP A 207 17.04 1.03 7.90
N LEU A 208 17.99 1.12 6.95
CA LEU A 208 18.21 0.11 5.92
C LEU A 208 19.63 -0.44 6.04
N THR A 209 19.78 -1.75 5.85
CA THR A 209 21.10 -2.37 5.81
C THR A 209 21.66 -2.31 4.40
N ASP A 210 21.15 -3.11 3.48
CA ASP A 210 21.55 -3.10 2.07
C ASP A 210 20.33 -2.87 1.18
N GLY A 211 20.51 -2.34 -0.04
CA GLY A 211 19.36 -2.21 -0.91
C GLY A 211 19.62 -1.59 -2.26
N GLN A 212 18.57 -1.71 -3.08
CA GLN A 212 18.50 -1.10 -4.39
C GLN A 212 17.16 -0.39 -4.57
N ILE A 213 17.22 0.86 -5.02
CA ILE A 213 16.06 1.66 -5.39
C ILE A 213 16.23 2.08 -6.84
N SER A 214 15.25 1.78 -7.68
CA SER A 214 15.26 2.14 -9.10
C SER A 214 13.95 2.81 -9.48
N LEU A 215 14.03 4.04 -9.96
CA LEU A 215 12.91 4.79 -10.49
C LEU A 215 13.12 5.04 -11.99
N ASP A 216 12.06 4.88 -12.78
CA ASP A 216 12.10 5.29 -14.18
C ASP A 216 11.62 6.75 -14.30
N ASP A 217 10.37 7.04 -13.94
CA ASP A 217 9.82 8.40 -13.82
C ASP A 217 9.30 8.59 -12.39
N GLY A 218 9.42 9.79 -11.83
CA GLY A 218 8.97 10.09 -10.47
C GLY A 218 10.10 10.52 -9.52
N GLU A 219 9.72 11.11 -8.41
CA GLU A 219 10.65 11.67 -7.43
C GLU A 219 10.93 10.67 -6.29
N LEU A 220 12.19 10.63 -5.83
CA LEU A 220 12.55 9.95 -4.59
C LEU A 220 12.78 10.96 -3.48
N GLN A 221 12.01 10.87 -2.42
CA GLN A 221 12.22 11.65 -1.21
C GLN A 221 12.45 10.75 0.00
N MET A 222 13.65 10.75 0.55
CA MET A 222 13.99 10.02 1.77
C MET A 222 14.43 10.98 2.87
N GLY A 223 13.64 11.07 3.95
CA GLY A 223 13.96 11.90 5.11
C GLY A 223 14.54 11.12 6.26
N ASN A 224 15.46 11.71 7.02
CA ASN A 224 15.97 11.19 8.29
C ASN A 224 16.39 9.70 8.25
N SER A 225 17.13 9.33 7.20
CA SER A 225 17.46 7.93 6.88
C SER A 225 18.83 7.51 7.44
N SER A 226 18.93 6.26 7.83
CA SER A 226 20.17 5.58 8.17
C SER A 226 20.42 4.43 7.21
N PHE A 227 21.64 4.33 6.72
CA PHE A 227 22.06 3.20 5.92
C PHE A 227 23.26 2.52 6.62
N ASN A 228 23.33 1.20 6.54
CA ASN A 228 24.38 0.42 7.22
C ASN A 228 24.81 -0.73 6.30
N GLY A 229 25.39 -0.38 5.16
CA GLY A 229 25.82 -1.30 4.12
C GLY A 229 25.86 -0.62 2.76
N ASP A 230 25.58 -1.36 1.70
CA ASP A 230 25.67 -0.88 0.34
C ASP A 230 24.26 -0.51 -0.20
N MET A 231 24.10 0.74 -0.65
CA MET A 231 22.88 1.23 -1.25
C MET A 231 23.13 1.66 -2.70
N GLU A 232 22.36 1.14 -3.63
CA GLU A 232 22.33 1.59 -5.01
C GLU A 232 21.00 2.29 -5.30
N ILE A 233 21.06 3.56 -5.72
CA ILE A 233 19.88 4.36 -6.02
C ILE A 233 20.04 4.92 -7.42
N THR A 234 19.12 4.56 -8.30
CA THR A 234 19.09 5.00 -9.70
C THR A 234 17.76 5.64 -10.04
N SER A 235 17.79 6.78 -10.71
CA SER A 235 16.63 7.42 -11.32
C SER A 235 16.92 7.70 -12.79
N SER A 236 15.94 7.49 -13.66
CA SER A 236 16.06 7.87 -15.08
C SER A 236 15.61 9.32 -15.26
N ASN A 237 14.38 9.64 -14.90
CA ASN A 237 13.81 10.99 -15.01
C ASN A 237 13.13 11.34 -13.68
N GLY A 238 13.73 12.16 -12.90
CA GLY A 238 13.16 12.60 -11.64
C GLY A 238 14.21 12.92 -10.60
N ASP A 239 13.83 13.76 -9.67
CA ASP A 239 14.71 14.26 -8.64
C ASP A 239 14.91 13.22 -7.52
N VAL A 240 16.09 13.22 -6.95
CA VAL A 240 16.42 12.35 -5.81
C VAL A 240 16.86 13.20 -4.64
N SER A 241 16.07 13.20 -3.56
CA SER A 241 16.36 13.91 -2.32
C SER A 241 16.52 12.94 -1.16
N ILE A 242 17.70 12.92 -0.54
CA ILE A 242 18.01 12.01 0.56
C ILE A 242 18.63 12.78 1.72
N GLN A 243 17.94 12.80 2.85
CA GLN A 243 18.45 13.37 4.09
C GLN A 243 18.92 12.25 5.03
N MET A 244 20.22 12.11 5.16
CA MET A 244 20.85 11.08 6.00
C MET A 244 21.07 11.54 7.43
N LYS A 245 20.94 10.59 8.37
CA LYS A 245 21.42 10.79 9.74
C LYS A 245 22.95 10.84 9.75
N LYS A 246 23.53 11.82 10.45
CA LYS A 246 24.98 12.02 10.57
C LYS A 246 25.75 10.76 11.02
N SER A 247 25.13 9.92 11.82
CA SER A 247 25.75 8.70 12.38
C SER A 247 25.93 7.57 11.36
N SER A 248 25.32 7.64 10.19
CA SER A 248 25.38 6.60 9.16
C SER A 248 26.36 6.88 8.03
N VAL A 249 26.82 8.12 7.89
CA VAL A 249 27.69 8.54 6.76
C VAL A 249 29.01 7.76 6.68
N ASP A 250 29.57 7.39 7.83
CA ASP A 250 30.86 6.67 7.88
C ASP A 250 30.73 5.13 7.72
N LYS A 251 29.51 4.61 7.58
CA LYS A 251 29.25 3.16 7.62
C LYS A 251 28.62 2.60 6.36
N THR A 252 28.41 3.43 5.36
CA THR A 252 27.67 3.05 4.17
C THR A 252 28.40 3.45 2.90
N ASN A 253 28.22 2.66 1.85
CA ASN A 253 28.56 3.04 0.49
C ASN A 253 27.26 3.33 -0.25
N ILE A 254 27.09 4.55 -0.72
CA ILE A 254 25.93 4.91 -1.52
C ILE A 254 26.37 5.19 -2.94
N TYR A 255 25.87 4.41 -3.86
CA TYR A 255 25.95 4.69 -5.28
C TYR A 255 24.64 5.35 -5.72
N LEU A 256 24.71 6.59 -6.16
CA LEU A 256 23.56 7.37 -6.57
C LEU A 256 23.78 7.88 -7.99
N LYS A 257 22.80 7.64 -8.87
CA LYS A 257 22.83 8.05 -10.26
C LYS A 257 21.46 8.51 -10.72
N THR A 258 21.35 9.69 -11.28
CA THR A 258 20.21 10.12 -12.11
C THR A 258 20.67 10.39 -13.53
N THR A 259 19.78 10.26 -14.51
CA THR A 259 20.08 10.58 -15.93
C THR A 259 19.56 11.98 -16.26
N ASP A 260 18.29 12.26 -15.97
CA ASP A 260 17.68 13.58 -16.10
C ASP A 260 16.97 13.93 -14.78
N GLY A 261 17.56 14.74 -13.95
CA GLY A 261 17.05 15.14 -12.64
C GLY A 261 18.15 15.65 -11.73
N ASP A 262 17.76 16.31 -10.68
CA ASP A 262 18.67 16.85 -9.67
C ASP A 262 18.85 15.85 -8.50
N VAL A 263 20.02 15.92 -7.89
CA VAL A 263 20.36 15.11 -6.71
C VAL A 263 20.63 16.03 -5.53
N ASP A 264 19.83 15.91 -4.47
CA ASP A 264 20.06 16.58 -3.19
C ASP A 264 20.32 15.54 -2.09
N THR A 265 21.50 15.54 -1.53
CA THR A 265 21.85 14.66 -0.40
C THR A 265 21.89 15.39 0.93
N GLY A 266 21.40 16.62 0.97
CA GLY A 266 21.46 17.49 2.14
C GLY A 266 22.91 17.85 2.52
N ASP A 267 23.06 18.53 3.66
CA ASP A 267 24.37 18.84 4.22
C ASP A 267 25.00 17.61 4.86
N LEU A 268 25.75 16.83 4.10
CA LEU A 268 26.58 15.71 4.60
C LEU A 268 27.82 16.14 5.38
N SER A 269 27.88 17.41 5.81
CA SER A 269 29.02 18.01 6.51
C SER A 269 28.94 17.90 8.03
#